data_79daa8c560a9bbad0d64488704f2eb1c
#
_entry.id   79daa8c560a9bbad0d64488704f2eb1c
#
_cell.length_a   1.000
_cell.length_b   1.000
_cell.length_c   1.000
_cell.angle_alpha   90.00
_cell.angle_beta   90.00
_cell.angle_gamma   90.00
#
_symmetry.space_group_name_H-M   'P 1'
#
loop_
_entity.id
_entity.type
_entity.pdbx_description
1 polymer ?
#
loop_
_entity_poly.entity_id
_entity_poly.type
_entity_poly.pdbx_seq_one_letter_code
_entity_poly.pdbx_strand_id
1 'polypeptide(L)'
;MDDLQEFESYLAHLSEGLRHADRHAGLRGYCTGLMSPLSRKSVEPMAALVDPLHTSSRHQSLHHFVADAKWSDEEIGLRVCQWVVPKMDFGDGGWWIIDDTGFPKQGRHSVGVARQYCGMLGKQDNCQVAVSVSLACEAASVPVAWQLYLPREWAEDAPRRKKAGVPEEIEFATKPAIALRQIEHLLEQGAPKHCVLADAGYGVDTAFREQIGRAHV
;
A
#
# COMPACT_ATOMS: atom_id res chain seq x y z
N MET A 1 -4.05 -0.68 -28.33
CA MET A 1 -3.61 0.61 -27.70
C MET A 1 -2.11 0.47 -27.51
N ASP A 2 -1.32 1.50 -27.78
CA ASP A 2 0.10 1.46 -27.52
C ASP A 2 0.34 1.48 -25.99
N ASP A 3 1.32 0.73 -25.48
CA ASP A 3 1.64 0.62 -24.05
C ASP A 3 1.84 2.01 -23.40
N LEU A 4 2.42 2.95 -24.14
CA LEU A 4 2.62 4.31 -23.67
C LEU A 4 1.27 5.04 -23.49
N GLN A 5 0.36 4.87 -24.44
CA GLN A 5 -0.97 5.49 -24.36
C GLN A 5 -1.80 4.89 -23.20
N GLU A 6 -1.65 3.59 -22.93
CA GLU A 6 -2.30 2.95 -21.78
C GLU A 6 -1.73 3.47 -20.46
N PHE A 7 -0.41 3.62 -20.36
CA PHE A 7 0.24 4.21 -19.19
C PHE A 7 -0.21 5.65 -18.94
N GLU A 8 -0.29 6.48 -19.98
CA GLU A 8 -0.80 7.85 -19.86
C GLU A 8 -2.26 7.89 -19.38
N SER A 9 -3.11 7.00 -19.90
CA SER A 9 -4.51 6.89 -19.49
C SER A 9 -4.63 6.45 -18.03
N TYR A 10 -3.78 5.51 -17.59
CA TYR A 10 -3.68 5.10 -16.19
C TYR A 10 -3.28 6.25 -15.27
N LEU A 11 -2.23 7.01 -15.64
CA LEU A 11 -1.80 8.17 -14.87
C LEU A 11 -2.89 9.25 -14.80
N ALA A 12 -3.60 9.50 -15.89
CA ALA A 12 -4.73 10.42 -15.89
C ALA A 12 -5.83 9.98 -14.91
N HIS A 13 -6.20 8.71 -14.93
CA HIS A 13 -7.16 8.13 -14.00
C HIS A 13 -6.73 8.27 -12.53
N LEU A 14 -5.46 7.96 -12.20
CA LEU A 14 -4.95 8.15 -10.84
C LEU A 14 -4.93 9.62 -10.41
N SER A 15 -4.60 10.52 -11.37
CA SER A 15 -4.49 11.96 -11.11
C SER A 15 -5.79 12.60 -10.64
N GLU A 16 -6.95 12.08 -11.05
CA GLU A 16 -8.25 12.56 -10.58
C GLU A 16 -8.39 12.47 -9.05
N GLY A 17 -7.76 11.48 -8.38
CA GLY A 17 -7.72 11.34 -6.93
C GLY A 17 -6.82 12.36 -6.22
N LEU A 18 -5.98 13.08 -6.93
CA LEU A 18 -5.02 14.01 -6.32
C LEU A 18 -5.57 15.41 -6.04
N ARG A 19 -6.72 15.77 -6.59
CA ARG A 19 -7.45 17.03 -6.38
C ARG A 19 -6.71 18.33 -6.76
N HIS A 20 -5.42 18.28 -7.13
CA HIS A 20 -4.62 19.46 -7.44
C HIS A 20 -3.65 19.19 -8.59
N ALA A 21 -3.66 20.06 -9.61
CA ALA A 21 -2.86 19.86 -10.83
C ALA A 21 -1.35 19.74 -10.59
N ASP A 22 -0.81 20.45 -9.60
CA ASP A 22 0.63 20.39 -9.28
C ASP A 22 1.08 18.98 -8.84
N ARG A 23 0.16 18.17 -8.30
CA ARG A 23 0.44 16.79 -7.88
C ARG A 23 0.51 15.84 -9.07
N HIS A 24 -0.12 16.17 -10.20
CA HIS A 24 -0.12 15.33 -11.39
C HIS A 24 1.31 15.17 -11.96
N ALA A 25 2.09 16.26 -11.98
CA ALA A 25 3.49 16.22 -12.41
C ALA A 25 4.37 15.38 -11.45
N GLY A 26 4.09 15.45 -10.15
CA GLY A 26 4.74 14.62 -9.13
C GLY A 26 4.43 13.13 -9.31
N LEU A 27 3.14 12.78 -9.44
CA LEU A 27 2.68 11.41 -9.70
C LEU A 27 3.33 10.86 -10.97
N ARG A 28 3.24 11.57 -12.09
CA ARG A 28 3.82 11.16 -13.37
C ARG A 28 5.32 10.88 -13.22
N GLY A 29 6.08 11.83 -12.67
CA GLY A 29 7.52 11.67 -12.50
C GLY A 29 7.88 10.51 -11.58
N TYR A 30 7.13 10.30 -10.51
CA TYR A 30 7.35 9.20 -9.58
C TYR A 30 7.03 7.84 -10.22
N CYS A 31 5.89 7.70 -10.87
CA CYS A 31 5.51 6.46 -11.58
C CYS A 31 6.48 6.14 -12.73
N THR A 32 6.89 7.15 -13.52
CA THR A 32 7.93 6.96 -14.55
C THR A 32 9.23 6.45 -13.95
N GLY A 33 9.67 7.03 -12.82
CA GLY A 33 10.85 6.57 -12.10
C GLY A 33 10.72 5.14 -11.58
N LEU A 34 9.54 4.75 -11.06
CA LEU A 34 9.27 3.38 -10.60
C LEU A 34 9.29 2.37 -11.75
N MET A 35 8.75 2.72 -12.91
CA MET A 35 8.70 1.84 -14.10
C MET A 35 10.04 1.74 -14.83
N SER A 36 10.97 2.64 -14.58
CA SER A 36 12.26 2.65 -15.26
C SER A 36 13.22 1.55 -14.77
N PRO A 37 14.22 1.14 -15.57
CA PRO A 37 15.17 0.06 -15.24
C PRO A 37 16.28 0.50 -14.26
N LEU A 38 15.95 1.36 -13.28
CA LEU A 38 16.89 1.77 -12.25
C LEU A 38 17.13 0.64 -11.24
N SER A 39 18.37 0.38 -10.90
CA SER A 39 18.76 -0.59 -9.86
C SER A 39 18.29 -0.16 -8.45
N ARG A 40 18.19 1.14 -8.21
CA ARG A 40 17.69 1.73 -6.96
C ARG A 40 16.52 2.66 -7.23
N LYS A 41 15.36 2.33 -6.66
CA LYS A 41 14.11 3.12 -6.76
C LYS A 41 14.00 4.15 -5.64
N SER A 42 15.02 4.98 -5.43
CA SER A 42 14.95 6.13 -4.52
C SER A 42 14.75 7.43 -5.29
N VAL A 43 14.27 8.47 -4.62
CA VAL A 43 13.86 9.73 -5.25
C VAL A 43 14.98 10.38 -6.07
N GLU A 44 16.23 10.33 -5.60
CA GLU A 44 17.36 10.95 -6.30
C GLU A 44 17.68 10.33 -7.67
N PRO A 45 17.89 8.98 -7.80
CA PRO A 45 18.06 8.36 -9.12
C PRO A 45 16.85 8.55 -10.03
N MET A 46 15.63 8.53 -9.49
CA MET A 46 14.43 8.79 -10.27
C MET A 46 14.39 10.22 -10.80
N ALA A 47 14.76 11.20 -9.98
CA ALA A 47 14.84 12.60 -10.38
C ALA A 47 15.87 12.83 -11.49
N ALA A 48 17.05 12.21 -11.35
CA ALA A 48 18.11 12.29 -12.37
C ALA A 48 17.69 11.67 -13.71
N LEU A 49 16.86 10.61 -13.67
CA LEU A 49 16.32 10.01 -14.89
C LEU A 49 15.25 10.89 -15.55
N VAL A 50 14.31 11.40 -14.76
CA VAL A 50 13.14 12.15 -15.24
C VAL A 50 13.54 13.54 -15.77
N ASP A 51 14.51 14.19 -15.11
CA ASP A 51 15.00 15.52 -15.51
C ASP A 51 16.52 15.64 -15.20
N PRO A 52 17.37 15.14 -16.10
CA PRO A 52 18.82 15.13 -15.88
C PRO A 52 19.43 16.54 -15.74
N LEU A 53 18.82 17.55 -16.38
CA LEU A 53 19.32 18.92 -16.36
C LEU A 53 18.98 19.66 -15.07
N HIS A 54 17.91 19.25 -14.38
CA HIS A 54 17.42 19.90 -13.16
C HIS A 54 17.24 18.90 -12.01
N THR A 55 18.15 17.94 -11.86
CA THR A 55 18.06 16.83 -10.89
C THR A 55 17.73 17.30 -9.47
N SER A 56 18.40 18.37 -8.98
CA SER A 56 18.19 18.87 -7.61
C SER A 56 16.77 19.40 -7.39
N SER A 57 16.26 20.20 -8.32
CA SER A 57 14.89 20.74 -8.28
C SER A 57 13.86 19.61 -8.41
N ARG A 58 14.10 18.66 -9.32
CA ARG A 58 13.23 17.50 -9.50
C ARG A 58 13.23 16.59 -8.27
N HIS A 59 14.37 16.36 -7.64
CA HIS A 59 14.48 15.63 -6.38
C HIS A 59 13.61 16.26 -5.29
N GLN A 60 13.71 17.57 -5.08
CA GLN A 60 12.86 18.27 -4.11
C GLN A 60 11.38 18.13 -4.43
N SER A 61 11.00 18.30 -5.71
CA SER A 61 9.61 18.16 -6.15
C SER A 61 9.05 16.76 -5.91
N LEU A 62 9.79 15.70 -6.27
CA LEU A 62 9.37 14.32 -6.05
C LEU A 62 9.34 13.96 -4.57
N HIS A 63 10.31 14.45 -3.79
CA HIS A 63 10.33 14.25 -2.34
C HIS A 63 9.10 14.91 -1.68
N HIS A 64 8.81 16.17 -2.03
CA HIS A 64 7.61 16.86 -1.54
C HIS A 64 6.33 16.12 -1.92
N PHE A 65 6.24 15.60 -3.15
CA PHE A 65 5.07 14.84 -3.59
C PHE A 65 4.82 13.61 -2.71
N VAL A 66 5.87 12.87 -2.36
CA VAL A 66 5.74 11.61 -1.59
C VAL A 66 5.60 11.88 -0.08
N ALA A 67 6.34 12.87 0.46
CA ALA A 67 6.46 13.05 1.91
C ALA A 67 5.48 14.10 2.48
N ASP A 68 5.16 15.14 1.72
CA ASP A 68 4.49 16.32 2.26
C ASP A 68 3.16 16.66 1.56
N ALA A 69 2.97 16.23 0.31
CA ALA A 69 1.75 16.55 -0.44
C ALA A 69 0.54 15.80 0.15
N LYS A 70 -0.53 16.55 0.36
CA LYS A 70 -1.78 16.01 0.94
C LYS A 70 -2.59 15.28 -0.14
N TRP A 71 -2.41 13.99 -0.27
CA TRP A 71 -3.23 13.07 -1.06
C TRP A 71 -3.62 11.85 -0.21
N SER A 72 -4.70 11.20 -0.57
CA SER A 72 -5.20 10.02 0.14
C SER A 72 -4.65 8.76 -0.54
N ASP A 73 -3.96 7.92 0.22
CA ASP A 73 -3.51 6.60 -0.19
C ASP A 73 -4.70 5.66 -0.43
N GLU A 74 -5.76 5.77 0.37
CA GLU A 74 -7.01 5.06 0.19
C GLU A 74 -7.68 5.39 -1.15
N GLU A 75 -7.79 6.69 -1.50
CA GLU A 75 -8.37 7.12 -2.78
C GLU A 75 -7.53 6.66 -3.98
N ILE A 76 -6.20 6.71 -3.89
CA ILE A 76 -5.31 6.19 -4.92
C ILE A 76 -5.44 4.66 -5.03
N GLY A 77 -5.46 3.94 -3.91
CA GLY A 77 -5.67 2.49 -3.88
C GLY A 77 -6.98 2.07 -4.53
N LEU A 78 -8.08 2.77 -4.23
CA LEU A 78 -9.37 2.53 -4.87
C LEU A 78 -9.30 2.73 -6.39
N ARG A 79 -8.63 3.77 -6.87
CA ARG A 79 -8.46 4.02 -8.31
C ARG A 79 -7.59 2.96 -8.99
N VAL A 80 -6.57 2.46 -8.31
CA VAL A 80 -5.81 1.30 -8.80
C VAL A 80 -6.74 0.10 -8.98
N CYS A 81 -7.57 -0.20 -7.98
CA CYS A 81 -8.56 -1.28 -8.06
C CYS A 81 -9.52 -1.08 -9.24
N GLN A 82 -10.10 0.11 -9.38
CA GLN A 82 -11.03 0.43 -10.46
C GLN A 82 -10.42 0.29 -11.85
N TRP A 83 -9.12 0.53 -11.99
CA TRP A 83 -8.40 0.37 -13.27
C TRP A 83 -7.99 -1.07 -13.56
N VAL A 84 -7.47 -1.78 -12.54
CA VAL A 84 -6.83 -3.08 -12.74
C VAL A 84 -7.83 -4.23 -12.65
N VAL A 85 -8.73 -4.22 -11.66
CA VAL A 85 -9.64 -5.35 -11.41
C VAL A 85 -10.50 -5.70 -12.62
N PRO A 86 -11.08 -4.75 -13.38
CA PRO A 86 -11.86 -5.08 -14.59
C PRO A 86 -11.04 -5.71 -15.72
N LYS A 87 -9.71 -5.63 -15.66
CA LYS A 87 -8.79 -6.20 -16.64
C LYS A 87 -8.25 -7.57 -16.23
N MET A 88 -8.50 -7.99 -14.99
CA MET A 88 -8.10 -9.29 -14.48
C MET A 88 -9.10 -10.35 -14.96
N ASP A 89 -8.58 -11.43 -15.54
CA ASP A 89 -9.39 -12.60 -15.88
C ASP A 89 -9.35 -13.58 -14.71
N PHE A 90 -10.47 -13.69 -14.02
CA PHE A 90 -10.61 -14.59 -12.89
C PHE A 90 -11.04 -16.01 -13.29
N GLY A 91 -11.39 -16.27 -14.57
CA GLY A 91 -11.75 -17.58 -15.07
C GLY A 91 -12.70 -18.33 -14.11
N ASP A 92 -12.26 -19.50 -13.63
CA ASP A 92 -13.00 -20.32 -12.66
C ASP A 92 -12.90 -19.81 -11.21
N GLY A 93 -12.22 -18.69 -10.95
CA GLY A 93 -12.12 -18.07 -9.65
C GLY A 93 -10.85 -17.23 -9.42
N GLY A 94 -10.84 -16.52 -8.30
CA GLY A 94 -9.70 -15.72 -7.86
C GLY A 94 -9.42 -15.94 -6.38
N TRP A 95 -8.40 -15.24 -5.90
CA TRP A 95 -8.00 -15.33 -4.50
C TRP A 95 -7.77 -13.94 -3.90
N TRP A 96 -8.18 -13.79 -2.66
CA TRP A 96 -7.76 -12.71 -1.80
C TRP A 96 -6.56 -13.21 -0.98
N ILE A 97 -5.40 -12.64 -1.20
CA ILE A 97 -4.17 -13.05 -0.51
C ILE A 97 -3.86 -12.00 0.55
N ILE A 98 -3.81 -12.44 1.80
CA ILE A 98 -3.46 -11.61 2.96
C ILE A 98 -2.04 -11.93 3.36
N ASP A 99 -1.20 -10.89 3.47
CA ASP A 99 0.19 -11.04 3.87
C ASP A 99 0.71 -9.83 4.65
N ASP A 100 1.82 -10.05 5.37
CA ASP A 100 2.55 -9.03 6.10
C ASP A 100 3.81 -8.63 5.36
N THR A 101 3.94 -7.36 5.02
CA THR A 101 5.20 -6.84 4.46
C THR A 101 6.01 -6.11 5.52
N GLY A 102 7.21 -6.64 5.81
CA GLY A 102 8.15 -6.04 6.74
C GLY A 102 9.13 -5.09 6.03
N PHE A 103 9.25 -3.86 6.53
CA PHE A 103 10.19 -2.84 6.04
C PHE A 103 11.29 -2.59 7.09
N PRO A 104 12.51 -3.12 6.91
CA PRO A 104 13.62 -2.89 7.85
C PRO A 104 13.91 -1.41 8.05
N LYS A 105 14.15 -1.01 9.29
CA LYS A 105 14.48 0.37 9.68
C LYS A 105 15.66 0.40 10.63
N GLN A 106 16.55 1.37 10.47
CA GLN A 106 17.67 1.57 11.39
C GLN A 106 17.29 2.45 12.59
N GLY A 107 16.36 3.39 12.40
CA GLY A 107 15.92 4.34 13.44
C GLY A 107 14.71 3.85 14.25
N ARG A 108 14.35 4.67 15.26
CA ARG A 108 13.20 4.40 16.16
C ARG A 108 12.03 5.36 15.98
N HIS A 109 12.13 6.29 15.02
CA HIS A 109 11.19 7.41 14.91
C HIS A 109 10.10 7.19 13.84
N SER A 110 10.30 6.25 12.91
CA SER A 110 9.25 5.94 11.92
C SER A 110 8.04 5.34 12.62
N VAL A 111 6.84 5.78 12.24
CA VAL A 111 5.57 5.31 12.83
C VAL A 111 5.47 3.79 12.74
N GLY A 112 5.09 3.13 13.84
CA GLY A 112 4.92 1.68 13.88
C GLY A 112 6.22 0.87 13.92
N VAL A 113 7.41 1.52 13.96
CA VAL A 113 8.67 0.79 14.06
C VAL A 113 8.82 0.13 15.43
N ALA A 114 9.08 -1.16 15.42
CA ALA A 114 9.30 -1.98 16.61
C ALA A 114 10.19 -3.17 16.27
N ARG A 115 10.67 -3.87 17.31
CA ARG A 115 11.32 -5.17 17.12
C ARG A 115 10.24 -6.23 16.94
N GLN A 116 10.02 -6.62 15.70
CA GLN A 116 9.00 -7.59 15.30
C GLN A 116 9.50 -8.48 14.16
N TYR A 117 8.76 -9.52 13.80
CA TYR A 117 9.16 -10.37 12.70
C TYR A 117 9.15 -9.58 11.38
N CYS A 118 10.26 -9.62 10.68
CA CYS A 118 10.45 -9.00 9.38
C CYS A 118 10.58 -10.10 8.32
N GLY A 119 9.54 -10.34 7.53
CA GLY A 119 9.55 -11.39 6.51
C GLY A 119 10.68 -11.23 5.50
N MET A 120 11.02 -9.99 5.12
CA MET A 120 12.14 -9.70 4.21
C MET A 120 13.49 -10.19 4.74
N LEU A 121 13.68 -10.21 6.07
CA LEU A 121 14.92 -10.63 6.72
C LEU A 121 14.84 -12.07 7.29
N GLY A 122 13.66 -12.68 7.31
CA GLY A 122 13.42 -14.00 7.89
C GLY A 122 13.66 -14.09 9.39
N LYS A 123 13.67 -12.99 10.12
CA LYS A 123 13.97 -12.91 11.55
C LYS A 123 13.25 -11.75 12.23
N GLN A 124 13.29 -11.74 13.58
CA GLN A 124 12.89 -10.55 14.34
C GLN A 124 13.95 -9.46 14.23
N ASP A 125 13.54 -8.30 13.75
CA ASP A 125 14.41 -7.13 13.62
C ASP A 125 13.60 -5.85 13.79
N ASN A 126 14.30 -4.71 13.81
CA ASN A 126 13.69 -3.39 13.88
C ASN A 126 13.06 -3.05 12.52
N CYS A 127 11.74 -3.08 12.43
CA CYS A 127 11.02 -2.88 11.18
C CYS A 127 9.65 -2.22 11.40
N GLN A 128 9.11 -1.66 10.33
CA GLN A 128 7.67 -1.41 10.18
C GLN A 128 7.04 -2.63 9.52
N VAL A 129 5.78 -2.90 9.80
CA VAL A 129 5.03 -3.96 9.14
C VAL A 129 3.74 -3.36 8.58
N ALA A 130 3.43 -3.68 7.34
CA ALA A 130 2.13 -3.38 6.75
C ALA A 130 1.37 -4.67 6.48
N VAL A 131 0.08 -4.66 6.78
CA VAL A 131 -0.87 -5.70 6.37
C VAL A 131 -1.38 -5.35 5.00
N SER A 132 -1.28 -6.25 4.06
CA SER A 132 -1.76 -6.08 2.69
C SER A 132 -2.81 -7.11 2.32
N VAL A 133 -3.73 -6.70 1.47
CA VAL A 133 -4.66 -7.59 0.77
C VAL A 133 -4.39 -7.46 -0.71
N SER A 134 -4.10 -8.58 -1.37
CA SER A 134 -3.94 -8.65 -2.82
C SER A 134 -5.10 -9.42 -3.43
N LEU A 135 -5.56 -8.97 -4.59
CA LEU A 135 -6.46 -9.72 -5.44
C LEU A 135 -5.64 -10.45 -6.50
N ALA A 136 -5.84 -11.75 -6.63
CA ALA A 136 -5.05 -12.60 -7.50
C ALA A 136 -5.92 -13.46 -8.43
N CYS A 137 -5.43 -13.68 -9.62
CA CYS A 137 -5.86 -14.70 -10.57
C CYS A 137 -4.64 -15.51 -11.03
N GLU A 138 -4.80 -16.48 -11.91
CA GLU A 138 -3.68 -17.28 -12.40
C GLU A 138 -2.58 -16.44 -13.08
N ALA A 139 -2.96 -15.36 -13.77
CA ALA A 139 -2.05 -14.53 -14.54
C ALA A 139 -1.39 -13.39 -13.74
N ALA A 140 -2.02 -12.92 -12.66
CA ALA A 140 -1.58 -11.72 -11.97
C ALA A 140 -2.00 -11.70 -10.49
N SER A 141 -1.22 -10.98 -9.69
CA SER A 141 -1.56 -10.62 -8.32
C SER A 141 -1.29 -9.13 -8.10
N VAL A 142 -2.29 -8.41 -7.59
CA VAL A 142 -2.22 -6.96 -7.40
C VAL A 142 -2.61 -6.62 -5.97
N PRO A 143 -1.75 -5.94 -5.21
CA PRO A 143 -2.14 -5.43 -3.89
C PRO A 143 -3.19 -4.33 -4.07
N VAL A 144 -4.33 -4.52 -3.41
CA VAL A 144 -5.51 -3.66 -3.52
C VAL A 144 -5.81 -2.90 -2.23
N ALA A 145 -5.22 -3.31 -1.12
CA ALA A 145 -5.26 -2.58 0.13
C ALA A 145 -3.97 -2.76 0.94
N TRP A 146 -3.59 -1.70 1.66
CA TRP A 146 -2.44 -1.65 2.54
C TRP A 146 -2.77 -0.87 3.79
N GLN A 147 -2.36 -1.36 4.96
CA GLN A 147 -2.42 -0.60 6.19
C GLN A 147 -1.18 -0.84 7.04
N LEU A 148 -0.54 0.24 7.49
CA LEU A 148 0.56 0.15 8.43
C LEU A 148 0.05 -0.41 9.77
N TYR A 149 0.67 -1.49 10.24
CA TYR A 149 0.41 -2.01 11.57
C TYR A 149 1.02 -1.10 12.64
N LEU A 150 0.20 -0.65 13.58
CA LEU A 150 0.64 0.12 14.72
C LEU A 150 0.75 -0.81 15.93
N PRO A 151 1.97 -1.22 16.36
CA PRO A 151 2.14 -2.06 17.54
C PRO A 151 1.53 -1.43 18.79
N ARG A 152 1.10 -2.26 19.76
CA ARG A 152 0.47 -1.79 21.00
C ARG A 152 1.32 -0.77 21.75
N GLU A 153 2.64 -0.98 21.82
CA GLU A 153 3.59 -0.03 22.43
C GLU A 153 3.60 1.37 21.77
N TRP A 154 3.22 1.46 20.49
CA TRP A 154 3.02 2.72 19.79
C TRP A 154 1.63 3.29 20.06
N ALA A 155 0.61 2.44 20.03
CA ALA A 155 -0.78 2.86 20.22
C ALA A 155 -1.03 3.46 21.62
N GLU A 156 -0.33 2.94 22.62
CA GLU A 156 -0.42 3.36 24.03
C GLU A 156 0.52 4.53 24.40
N ASP A 157 1.50 4.88 23.56
CA ASP A 157 2.45 5.98 23.78
C ASP A 157 1.94 7.30 23.16
N ALA A 158 1.05 8.00 23.87
CA ALA A 158 0.46 9.24 23.41
C ALA A 158 1.52 10.34 23.07
N PRO A 159 2.60 10.57 23.86
CA PRO A 159 3.66 11.52 23.51
C PRO A 159 4.37 11.16 22.21
N ARG A 160 4.68 9.88 21.99
CA ARG A 160 5.34 9.39 20.80
C ARG A 160 4.44 9.54 19.55
N ARG A 161 3.15 9.20 19.67
CA ARG A 161 2.14 9.40 18.62
C ARG A 161 2.05 10.86 18.20
N LYS A 162 1.89 11.76 19.16
CA LYS A 162 1.80 13.21 18.91
C LYS A 162 3.04 13.74 18.20
N LYS A 163 4.23 13.34 18.66
CA LYS A 163 5.50 13.73 18.04
C LYS A 163 5.65 13.24 16.60
N ALA A 164 5.12 12.06 16.31
CA ALA A 164 5.17 11.44 14.99
C ALA A 164 4.01 11.82 14.07
N GLY A 165 3.05 12.63 14.55
CA GLY A 165 1.88 13.05 13.78
C GLY A 165 0.88 11.93 13.53
N VAL A 166 0.83 10.89 14.39
CA VAL A 166 -0.18 9.83 14.28
C VAL A 166 -1.53 10.41 14.66
N PRO A 167 -2.56 10.32 13.79
CA PRO A 167 -3.91 10.81 14.08
C PRO A 167 -4.49 10.16 15.33
N GLU A 168 -5.31 10.93 16.08
CA GLU A 168 -5.87 10.47 17.36
C GLU A 168 -6.84 9.30 17.19
N GLU A 169 -7.56 9.27 16.07
CA GLU A 169 -8.53 8.25 15.69
C GLU A 169 -7.89 6.87 15.35
N ILE A 170 -6.58 6.81 15.15
CA ILE A 170 -5.90 5.54 14.88
C ILE A 170 -5.72 4.78 16.19
N GLU A 171 -6.47 3.72 16.36
CA GLU A 171 -6.40 2.82 17.50
C GLU A 171 -5.59 1.57 17.22
N PHE A 172 -5.21 0.86 18.30
CA PHE A 172 -4.60 -0.46 18.17
C PHE A 172 -5.58 -1.44 17.52
N ALA A 173 -5.09 -2.16 16.51
CA ALA A 173 -5.80 -3.30 15.94
C ALA A 173 -4.82 -4.45 15.70
N THR A 174 -5.28 -5.68 15.88
CA THR A 174 -4.50 -6.86 15.49
C THR A 174 -4.40 -6.94 13.98
N LYS A 175 -3.37 -7.61 13.46
CA LYS A 175 -3.22 -7.78 12.01
C LYS A 175 -4.42 -8.48 11.37
N PRO A 176 -4.99 -9.56 11.95
CA PRO A 176 -6.24 -10.14 11.46
C PRO A 176 -7.41 -9.14 11.41
N ALA A 177 -7.57 -8.29 12.43
CA ALA A 177 -8.61 -7.28 12.44
C ALA A 177 -8.39 -6.19 11.36
N ILE A 178 -7.12 -5.84 11.06
CA ILE A 178 -6.79 -4.94 9.96
C ILE A 178 -7.17 -5.57 8.62
N ALA A 179 -6.74 -6.80 8.37
CA ALA A 179 -7.04 -7.51 7.13
C ALA A 179 -8.55 -7.64 6.89
N LEU A 180 -9.30 -7.93 7.94
CA LEU A 180 -10.75 -8.06 7.86
C LEU A 180 -11.42 -6.75 7.45
N ARG A 181 -11.06 -5.63 8.10
CA ARG A 181 -11.58 -4.30 7.74
C ARG A 181 -11.23 -3.91 6.29
N GLN A 182 -10.03 -4.28 5.82
CA GLN A 182 -9.63 -4.04 4.43
C GLN A 182 -10.53 -4.82 3.46
N ILE A 183 -10.80 -6.10 3.74
CA ILE A 183 -11.69 -6.92 2.91
C ILE A 183 -13.12 -6.37 2.93
N GLU A 184 -13.66 -6.05 4.10
CA GLU A 184 -14.99 -5.46 4.24
C GLU A 184 -15.12 -4.19 3.40
N HIS A 185 -14.15 -3.27 3.54
CA HIS A 185 -14.13 -2.04 2.76
C HIS A 185 -14.08 -2.29 1.25
N LEU A 186 -13.23 -3.21 0.79
CA LEU A 186 -13.14 -3.55 -0.64
C LEU A 186 -14.44 -4.16 -1.17
N LEU A 187 -15.12 -5.01 -0.38
CA LEU A 187 -16.42 -5.57 -0.73
C LEU A 187 -17.51 -4.48 -0.83
N GLU A 188 -17.52 -3.52 0.08
CA GLU A 188 -18.39 -2.35 0.03
C GLU A 188 -18.17 -1.50 -1.22
N GLN A 189 -16.93 -1.45 -1.73
CA GLN A 189 -16.56 -0.80 -2.98
C GLN A 189 -16.87 -1.64 -4.24
N GLY A 190 -17.48 -2.81 -4.06
CA GLY A 190 -17.91 -3.68 -5.17
C GLY A 190 -16.83 -4.62 -5.70
N ALA A 191 -15.74 -4.84 -4.95
CA ALA A 191 -14.75 -5.83 -5.33
C ALA A 191 -15.36 -7.25 -5.35
N PRO A 192 -14.94 -8.14 -6.27
CA PRO A 192 -15.50 -9.48 -6.39
C PRO A 192 -15.14 -10.35 -5.18
N LYS A 193 -16.08 -11.23 -4.80
CA LYS A 193 -15.86 -12.20 -3.71
C LYS A 193 -15.05 -13.38 -4.23
N HIS A 194 -13.95 -13.71 -3.54
CA HIS A 194 -13.09 -14.83 -3.85
C HIS A 194 -12.64 -15.56 -2.58
N CYS A 195 -12.03 -16.72 -2.75
CA CYS A 195 -11.46 -17.48 -1.64
C CYS A 195 -10.32 -16.68 -0.96
N VAL A 196 -10.28 -16.68 0.37
CA VAL A 196 -9.23 -16.00 1.15
C VAL A 196 -8.09 -16.97 1.45
N LEU A 197 -6.88 -16.56 1.09
CA LEU A 197 -5.63 -17.24 1.43
C LEU A 197 -4.85 -16.37 2.42
N ALA A 198 -4.45 -16.94 3.52
CA ALA A 198 -3.65 -16.27 4.55
C ALA A 198 -2.70 -17.28 5.21
N ASP A 199 -1.63 -16.80 5.83
CA ASP A 199 -0.73 -17.66 6.60
C ASP A 199 -1.38 -18.15 7.90
N ALA A 200 -0.67 -19.06 8.61
CA ALA A 200 -1.13 -19.63 9.87
C ALA A 200 -1.31 -18.57 10.97
N GLY A 201 -0.59 -17.45 10.91
CA GLY A 201 -0.72 -16.36 11.88
C GLY A 201 -2.09 -15.71 11.86
N TYR A 202 -2.72 -15.62 10.70
CA TYR A 202 -4.12 -15.20 10.54
C TYR A 202 -5.08 -16.36 10.82
N GLY A 203 -4.74 -17.56 10.35
CA GLY A 203 -5.59 -18.74 10.45
C GLY A 203 -5.83 -19.24 11.86
N VAL A 204 -5.01 -18.93 12.86
CA VAL A 204 -5.24 -19.28 14.27
C VAL A 204 -6.28 -18.38 14.96
N ASP A 205 -6.56 -17.19 14.42
CA ASP A 205 -7.56 -16.28 14.97
C ASP A 205 -8.97 -16.77 14.64
N THR A 206 -9.71 -17.19 15.67
CA THR A 206 -11.06 -17.76 15.50
C THR A 206 -12.05 -16.70 14.99
N ALA A 207 -11.99 -15.49 15.53
CA ALA A 207 -12.89 -14.40 15.10
C ALA A 207 -12.67 -14.06 13.62
N PHE A 208 -11.41 -14.03 13.18
CA PHE A 208 -11.08 -13.83 11.77
C PHE A 208 -11.69 -14.92 10.87
N ARG A 209 -11.50 -16.21 11.21
CA ARG A 209 -12.08 -17.32 10.42
C ARG A 209 -13.60 -17.28 10.36
N GLU A 210 -14.26 -16.99 11.48
CA GLU A 210 -15.72 -16.92 11.52
C GLU A 210 -16.29 -15.77 10.69
N GLN A 211 -15.61 -14.63 10.68
CA GLN A 211 -16.05 -13.46 9.91
C GLN A 211 -15.78 -13.64 8.41
N ILE A 212 -14.62 -14.19 8.05
CA ILE A 212 -14.34 -14.56 6.64
C ILE A 212 -15.37 -15.58 6.14
N GLY A 213 -15.69 -16.61 6.93
CA GLY A 213 -16.71 -17.60 6.56
C GLY A 213 -18.11 -17.00 6.35
N ARG A 214 -18.47 -15.93 7.07
CA ARG A 214 -19.72 -15.20 6.88
C ARG A 214 -19.72 -14.27 5.66
N ALA A 215 -18.57 -13.75 5.27
CA ALA A 215 -18.41 -12.90 4.10
C ALA A 215 -18.55 -13.68 2.77
N HIS A 216 -18.47 -15.01 2.82
CA HIS A 216 -18.48 -15.90 1.66
C HIS A 216 -19.75 -16.77 1.52
N VAL A 217 -20.81 -16.51 2.31
CA VAL A 217 -22.11 -17.19 2.18
C VAL A 217 -23.07 -16.42 1.31
#